data_e742f2c8f924d5f10fac9fbc23b08308
#
_entry.id   e742f2c8f924d5f10fac9fbc23b08308
#
_cell.length_a   1.000
_cell.length_b   1.000
_cell.length_c   1.000
_cell.angle_alpha   90.00
_cell.angle_beta   90.00
_cell.angle_gamma   90.00
#
_symmetry.space_group_name_H-M   'P 1'
#
loop_
_entity.id
_entity.type
_entity.pdbx_description
1 polymer ?
#
loop_
_entity_poly.entity_id
_entity_poly.type
_entity_poly.pdbx_seq_one_letter_code
_entity_poly.pdbx_strand_id
1 'polypeptide(L)'
;MPPQRRKSTIGGGNPLSDTAEHTPPVSPLRDAEWRRSGATLTVVPPEPDPTANVLAMPLPAPGDGPLSDREQEQLTTCESSIGTLRLAFWAAGRALQIVRDGRLYRDAYDTFDDYVEQRWDMQRSYAHKLIRAWPLAARLHPMAPGINEGQIRELLPVAAEHGEEAAVTVYATLAAGDGKVTAGKLREAITVLPRQFDRDEAVRRLQSWLRGEWHENAAEPPVDLFTTVESRLTALTRRVVKGSGTDPAAAREFAAKLRTLAEQIEQQIAV
;
A
#
# COMPACT_ATOMS: atom_id res chain seq x y z
N MET A 1 23.61 41.84 -41.13
CA MET A 1 24.01 42.20 -39.72
C MET A 1 23.41 41.19 -38.78
N PRO A 2 24.20 40.34 -38.11
CA PRO A 2 23.69 39.38 -37.11
C PRO A 2 23.58 40.04 -35.75
N PRO A 3 22.65 39.65 -34.88
CA PRO A 3 22.44 40.23 -33.57
C PRO A 3 23.51 39.79 -32.56
N GLN A 4 23.97 40.75 -31.78
CA GLN A 4 25.03 40.60 -30.80
C GLN A 4 24.56 39.76 -29.57
N ARG A 5 25.37 38.78 -29.22
CA ARG A 5 25.29 37.98 -28.00
C ARG A 5 25.64 38.86 -26.79
N ARG A 6 24.72 39.03 -25.84
CA ARG A 6 25.03 39.61 -24.51
C ARG A 6 25.79 38.58 -23.66
N LYS A 7 27.00 38.95 -23.25
CA LYS A 7 27.80 38.26 -22.27
C LYS A 7 27.19 38.51 -20.87
N SER A 8 26.71 37.49 -20.21
CA SER A 8 26.37 37.55 -18.77
C SER A 8 27.67 37.34 -17.98
N THR A 9 28.07 38.33 -17.25
CA THR A 9 29.17 38.27 -16.27
C THR A 9 28.68 37.57 -15.03
N ILE A 10 29.12 36.34 -14.79
CA ILE A 10 28.91 35.65 -13.52
C ILE A 10 29.94 36.20 -12.56
N GLY A 11 29.50 37.05 -11.63
CA GLY A 11 30.30 37.48 -10.48
C GLY A 11 30.45 36.32 -9.51
N GLY A 12 31.67 35.82 -9.36
CA GLY A 12 31.99 34.82 -8.32
C GLY A 12 32.01 35.47 -6.94
N GLY A 13 30.94 35.26 -6.17
CA GLY A 13 30.93 35.46 -4.71
C GLY A 13 30.96 34.08 -4.07
N ASN A 14 31.97 33.85 -3.24
CA ASN A 14 32.09 32.62 -2.46
C ASN A 14 30.97 32.59 -1.40
N PRO A 15 30.04 31.62 -1.38
CA PRO A 15 28.92 31.61 -0.44
C PRO A 15 29.28 31.19 0.98
N LEU A 16 30.57 31.09 1.34
CA LEU A 16 31.03 30.62 2.64
C LEU A 16 31.56 31.69 3.60
N SER A 17 31.35 32.99 3.32
CA SER A 17 31.81 34.08 4.16
C SER A 17 30.73 34.91 4.86
N ASP A 18 29.47 34.49 4.83
CA ASP A 18 28.43 35.10 5.68
C ASP A 18 28.22 34.25 6.93
N THR A 19 28.77 34.71 8.03
CA THR A 19 28.54 34.23 9.41
C THR A 19 27.17 34.70 9.93
N ALA A 20 26.11 34.51 9.18
CA ALA A 20 24.77 34.49 9.72
C ALA A 20 24.47 33.03 10.13
N GLU A 21 24.35 32.82 11.44
CA GLU A 21 23.92 31.54 12.02
C GLU A 21 22.67 31.04 11.28
N HIS A 22 22.86 30.14 10.32
CA HIS A 22 21.79 29.36 9.76
C HIS A 22 21.37 28.34 10.80
N THR A 23 20.49 28.75 11.69
CA THR A 23 19.73 27.79 12.51
C THR A 23 18.92 26.94 11.52
N PRO A 24 19.14 25.61 11.44
CA PRO A 24 18.33 24.77 10.58
C PRO A 24 16.86 24.87 11.02
N PRO A 25 15.89 24.80 10.11
CA PRO A 25 14.48 24.87 10.47
C PRO A 25 14.18 23.78 11.50
N VAL A 26 13.90 24.20 12.71
CA VAL A 26 13.56 23.29 13.82
C VAL A 26 12.24 22.62 13.44
N SER A 27 12.23 21.30 13.46
CA SER A 27 11.00 20.52 13.32
C SER A 27 9.90 21.10 14.23
N PRO A 28 8.65 21.29 13.76
CA PRO A 28 7.55 21.82 14.58
C PRO A 28 7.29 21.04 15.87
N LEU A 29 7.83 19.82 15.99
CA LEU A 29 7.80 19.02 17.23
C LEU A 29 8.78 19.53 18.32
N ARG A 30 9.59 20.57 18.05
CA ARG A 30 10.53 21.16 19.00
C ARG A 30 10.12 22.52 19.54
N ASP A 31 8.98 23.09 19.13
CA ASP A 31 8.54 24.39 19.65
C ASP A 31 8.17 24.30 21.12
N ALA A 32 8.84 25.12 21.92
CA ALA A 32 8.74 25.17 23.38
C ALA A 32 7.38 25.69 23.89
N GLU A 33 6.45 26.05 23.02
CA GLU A 33 5.15 26.61 23.42
C GLU A 33 4.19 25.59 23.99
N TRP A 34 4.25 24.33 23.59
CA TRP A 34 3.38 23.33 24.18
C TRP A 34 3.78 22.88 25.61
N ARG A 35 4.95 23.30 26.09
CA ARG A 35 5.36 23.10 27.48
C ARG A 35 4.66 24.03 28.48
N ARG A 36 3.89 25.04 28.00
CA ARG A 36 3.20 26.02 28.85
C ARG A 36 1.75 25.68 29.15
N SER A 37 1.17 24.69 28.50
CA SER A 37 -0.13 24.16 28.90
C SER A 37 0.09 23.18 30.05
N GLY A 38 -0.17 23.63 31.28
CA GLY A 38 0.09 22.91 32.55
C GLY A 38 -0.73 21.65 32.79
N ALA A 39 -0.72 20.72 31.84
CA ALA A 39 -1.06 19.34 32.09
C ALA A 39 0.22 18.64 32.54
N THR A 40 0.29 18.25 33.79
CA THR A 40 1.29 17.33 34.33
C THR A 40 1.11 15.97 33.64
N LEU A 41 1.61 15.90 32.40
CA LEU A 41 1.80 14.61 31.75
C LEU A 41 2.98 13.97 32.49
N THR A 42 2.73 12.89 33.19
CA THR A 42 3.77 11.98 33.66
C THR A 42 4.57 11.62 32.42
N VAL A 43 5.75 12.22 32.27
CA VAL A 43 6.67 11.89 31.19
C VAL A 43 7.14 10.48 31.50
N VAL A 44 6.45 9.49 30.94
CA VAL A 44 7.04 8.17 30.74
C VAL A 44 8.29 8.44 29.89
N PRO A 45 9.51 8.10 30.37
CA PRO A 45 10.69 8.26 29.54
C PRO A 45 10.39 7.62 28.18
N PRO A 46 10.69 8.28 27.06
CA PRO A 46 10.53 7.63 25.77
C PRO A 46 11.31 6.32 25.84
N GLU A 47 10.65 5.22 25.54
CA GLU A 47 11.35 3.95 25.36
C GLU A 47 12.54 4.23 24.42
N PRO A 48 13.74 3.73 24.75
CA PRO A 48 14.93 4.01 23.96
C PRO A 48 14.62 3.62 22.52
N ASP A 49 14.71 4.61 21.61
CA ASP A 49 14.48 4.39 20.19
C ASP A 49 15.42 3.27 19.72
N PRO A 50 14.92 2.10 19.34
CA PRO A 50 15.76 0.97 18.94
C PRO A 50 16.66 1.34 17.74
N THR A 51 16.24 2.32 16.96
CA THR A 51 16.99 2.84 15.81
C THR A 51 18.24 3.61 16.29
N ALA A 52 18.14 4.41 17.36
CA ALA A 52 19.27 5.15 17.90
C ALA A 52 20.36 4.21 18.45
N ASN A 53 19.97 3.09 19.06
CA ASN A 53 20.89 2.09 19.56
C ASN A 53 21.68 1.41 18.44
N VAL A 54 21.03 1.08 17.32
CA VAL A 54 21.71 0.44 16.18
C VAL A 54 22.68 1.38 15.49
N LEU A 55 22.32 2.66 15.32
CA LEU A 55 23.19 3.65 14.67
C LEU A 55 24.49 3.92 15.45
N ALA A 56 24.46 3.77 16.77
CA ALA A 56 25.63 3.96 17.64
C ALA A 56 26.41 2.65 17.88
N MET A 57 25.89 1.50 17.42
CA MET A 57 26.48 0.19 17.68
C MET A 57 27.75 -0.02 16.85
N PRO A 58 28.87 -0.41 17.47
CA PRO A 58 30.08 -0.72 16.73
C PRO A 58 29.89 -2.01 15.93
N LEU A 59 30.51 -2.05 14.74
CA LEU A 59 30.55 -3.28 13.95
C LEU A 59 31.33 -4.37 14.72
N PRO A 60 30.75 -5.57 14.89
CA PRO A 60 31.48 -6.68 15.50
C PRO A 60 32.60 -7.16 14.56
N ALA A 61 33.67 -7.67 15.13
CA ALA A 61 34.66 -8.38 14.36
C ALA A 61 34.04 -9.71 13.88
N PRO A 62 34.28 -10.12 12.60
CA PRO A 62 33.83 -11.42 12.14
C PRO A 62 34.49 -12.53 12.96
N GLY A 63 33.68 -13.45 13.47
CA GLY A 63 34.10 -14.59 14.26
C GLY A 63 33.52 -15.90 13.71
N ASP A 64 34.20 -17.01 14.01
CA ASP A 64 33.73 -18.35 13.71
C ASP A 64 33.24 -19.02 15.00
N GLY A 65 32.16 -19.80 14.92
CA GLY A 65 31.60 -20.54 16.05
C GLY A 65 30.30 -19.97 16.59
N PRO A 66 29.84 -20.41 17.79
CA PRO A 66 28.61 -19.91 18.40
C PRO A 66 28.79 -18.44 18.84
N LEU A 67 27.69 -17.68 18.75
CA LEU A 67 27.65 -16.29 19.18
C LEU A 67 27.96 -16.17 20.68
N SER A 68 28.79 -15.20 21.05
CA SER A 68 28.94 -14.77 22.45
C SER A 68 27.68 -14.05 22.92
N ASP A 69 27.48 -13.91 24.23
CA ASP A 69 26.34 -13.21 24.84
C ASP A 69 26.20 -11.79 24.27
N ARG A 70 27.30 -11.09 24.09
CA ARG A 70 27.33 -9.73 23.51
C ARG A 70 26.87 -9.72 22.04
N GLU A 71 27.31 -10.67 21.24
CA GLU A 71 26.90 -10.78 19.84
C GLU A 71 25.43 -11.17 19.75
N GLN A 72 24.92 -11.99 20.67
CA GLN A 72 23.51 -12.34 20.77
C GLN A 72 22.65 -11.12 21.14
N GLU A 73 23.09 -10.26 22.07
CA GLU A 73 22.43 -9.00 22.38
C GLU A 73 22.42 -8.04 21.19
N GLN A 74 23.55 -7.93 20.49
CA GLN A 74 23.65 -7.12 19.27
C GLN A 74 22.69 -7.63 18.19
N LEU A 75 22.66 -8.93 17.97
CA LEU A 75 21.75 -9.57 17.02
C LEU A 75 20.29 -9.26 17.38
N THR A 76 19.90 -9.44 18.62
CA THR A 76 18.55 -9.17 19.13
C THR A 76 18.14 -7.71 18.87
N THR A 77 19.05 -6.77 19.12
CA THR A 77 18.81 -5.34 18.88
C THR A 77 18.63 -5.05 17.38
N CYS A 78 19.49 -5.64 16.54
CA CYS A 78 19.37 -5.52 15.07
C CYS A 78 18.06 -6.10 14.55
N GLU A 79 17.69 -7.29 15.02
CA GLU A 79 16.43 -7.95 14.62
C GLU A 79 15.20 -7.16 15.04
N SER A 80 15.20 -6.56 16.24
CA SER A 80 14.13 -5.67 16.69
C SER A 80 13.98 -4.46 15.78
N SER A 81 15.10 -3.80 15.42
CA SER A 81 15.08 -2.66 14.49
C SER A 81 14.60 -3.03 13.09
N ILE A 82 15.02 -4.19 12.57
CA ILE A 82 14.54 -4.72 11.30
C ILE A 82 13.03 -5.03 11.38
N GLY A 83 12.57 -5.57 12.52
CA GLY A 83 11.16 -5.84 12.79
C GLY A 83 10.31 -4.57 12.76
N THR A 84 10.80 -3.48 13.35
CA THR A 84 10.12 -2.17 13.37
C THR A 84 9.87 -1.64 11.97
N LEU A 85 10.82 -1.81 11.04
CA LEU A 85 10.64 -1.40 9.64
C LEU A 85 9.45 -2.09 8.96
N ARG A 86 9.18 -3.35 9.31
CA ARG A 86 8.04 -4.11 8.74
C ARG A 86 6.70 -3.56 9.20
N LEU A 87 6.62 -3.02 10.40
CA LEU A 87 5.41 -2.39 10.94
C LEU A 87 5.24 -0.96 10.44
N ALA A 88 6.33 -0.27 10.15
CA ALA A 88 6.34 1.15 9.83
C ALA A 88 5.48 1.49 8.61
N PHE A 89 5.47 0.65 7.56
CA PHE A 89 4.74 0.97 6.33
C PHE A 89 3.22 1.02 6.53
N TRP A 90 2.63 0.08 7.28
CA TRP A 90 1.18 0.07 7.48
C TRP A 90 0.75 1.02 8.61
N ALA A 91 1.59 1.24 9.62
CA ALA A 91 1.37 2.29 10.60
C ALA A 91 1.36 3.67 9.94
N ALA A 92 2.31 3.94 9.03
CA ALA A 92 2.33 5.15 8.20
C ALA A 92 1.07 5.24 7.33
N GLY A 93 0.63 4.13 6.72
CA GLY A 93 -0.61 4.09 5.94
C GLY A 93 -1.84 4.47 6.77
N ARG A 94 -1.94 3.96 8.00
CA ARG A 94 -3.01 4.33 8.94
C ARG A 94 -2.95 5.80 9.34
N ALA A 95 -1.75 6.31 9.66
CA ALA A 95 -1.56 7.71 10.01
C ALA A 95 -1.96 8.64 8.84
N LEU A 96 -1.51 8.33 7.62
CA LEU A 96 -1.89 9.07 6.42
C LEU A 96 -3.41 9.05 6.19
N GLN A 97 -4.07 7.93 6.44
CA GLN A 97 -5.53 7.86 6.36
C GLN A 97 -6.20 8.80 7.37
N ILE A 98 -5.75 8.79 8.62
CA ILE A 98 -6.30 9.67 9.68
C ILE A 98 -6.14 11.13 9.27
N VAL A 99 -4.97 11.52 8.79
CA VAL A 99 -4.69 12.89 8.33
C VAL A 99 -5.59 13.26 7.16
N ARG A 100 -5.74 12.37 6.17
CA ARG A 100 -6.56 12.60 4.99
C ARG A 100 -8.04 12.72 5.33
N ASP A 101 -8.59 11.73 6.03
CA ASP A 101 -10.03 11.64 6.31
C ASP A 101 -10.47 12.69 7.33
N GLY A 102 -9.60 12.99 8.31
CA GLY A 102 -9.81 14.09 9.28
C GLY A 102 -9.46 15.48 8.74
N ARG A 103 -8.92 15.58 7.50
CA ARG A 103 -8.43 16.82 6.90
C ARG A 103 -7.50 17.61 7.83
N LEU A 104 -6.63 16.89 8.56
CA LEU A 104 -5.75 17.50 9.58
C LEU A 104 -4.65 18.39 8.97
N TYR A 105 -4.47 18.36 7.65
CA TYR A 105 -3.57 19.19 6.88
C TYR A 105 -4.10 20.60 6.55
N ARG A 106 -5.41 20.86 6.75
CA ARG A 106 -6.15 22.02 6.22
C ARG A 106 -5.66 23.40 6.67
N ASP A 107 -4.93 23.48 7.77
CA ASP A 107 -4.41 24.76 8.26
C ASP A 107 -3.20 25.25 7.48
N ALA A 108 -2.47 24.34 6.81
CA ALA A 108 -1.22 24.65 6.14
C ALA A 108 -1.19 24.26 4.65
N TYR A 109 -2.13 23.42 4.20
CA TYR A 109 -2.15 22.87 2.84
C TYR A 109 -3.59 22.82 2.30
N ASP A 110 -3.77 23.12 1.02
CA ASP A 110 -5.07 23.10 0.36
C ASP A 110 -5.59 21.68 0.12
N THR A 111 -4.66 20.76 -0.23
CA THR A 111 -5.00 19.38 -0.52
C THR A 111 -4.15 18.39 0.27
N PHE A 112 -4.65 17.17 0.41
CA PHE A 112 -3.88 16.06 0.98
C PHE A 112 -2.64 15.74 0.15
N ASP A 113 -2.75 15.86 -1.17
CA ASP A 113 -1.66 15.60 -2.09
C ASP A 113 -0.52 16.61 -1.92
N ASP A 114 -0.86 17.91 -1.77
CA ASP A 114 0.13 18.95 -1.45
C ASP A 114 0.81 18.69 -0.10
N TYR A 115 0.03 18.29 0.90
CA TYR A 115 0.57 17.93 2.22
C TYR A 115 1.60 16.81 2.13
N VAL A 116 1.31 15.71 1.42
CA VAL A 116 2.25 14.57 1.35
C VAL A 116 3.48 14.89 0.50
N GLU A 117 3.33 15.67 -0.56
CA GLU A 117 4.45 16.08 -1.42
C GLU A 117 5.36 17.09 -0.72
N GLN A 118 4.81 18.17 -0.14
CA GLN A 118 5.60 19.27 0.41
C GLN A 118 6.15 18.97 1.80
N ARG A 119 5.38 18.27 2.63
CA ARG A 119 5.77 18.00 4.02
C ARG A 119 6.68 16.79 4.16
N TRP A 120 6.46 15.76 3.32
CA TRP A 120 7.10 14.44 3.47
C TRP A 120 7.97 14.05 2.28
N ASP A 121 8.03 14.89 1.22
CA ASP A 121 8.70 14.55 -0.05
C ASP A 121 8.24 13.17 -0.58
N MET A 122 6.96 12.89 -0.40
CA MET A 122 6.35 11.61 -0.72
C MET A 122 5.45 11.75 -1.94
N GLN A 123 5.66 10.89 -2.93
CA GLN A 123 4.76 10.83 -4.08
C GLN A 123 3.33 10.48 -3.64
N ARG A 124 2.32 11.25 -4.13
CA ARG A 124 0.87 11.01 -3.89
C ARG A 124 0.48 9.55 -4.11
N SER A 125 0.94 8.97 -5.23
CA SER A 125 0.64 7.57 -5.57
C SER A 125 1.13 6.58 -4.52
N TYR A 126 2.28 6.87 -3.87
CA TYR A 126 2.82 6.04 -2.80
C TYR A 126 2.03 6.21 -1.51
N ALA A 127 1.68 7.43 -1.12
CA ALA A 127 0.81 7.70 0.03
C ALA A 127 -0.53 6.97 -0.08
N HIS A 128 -1.19 7.04 -1.24
CA HIS A 128 -2.43 6.33 -1.50
C HIS A 128 -2.27 4.80 -1.52
N LYS A 129 -1.10 4.28 -1.94
CA LYS A 129 -0.80 2.84 -1.82
C LYS A 129 -0.68 2.40 -0.38
N LEU A 130 0.01 3.17 0.48
CA LEU A 130 0.12 2.88 1.91
C LEU A 130 -1.24 2.87 2.60
N ILE A 131 -2.10 3.86 2.28
CA ILE A 131 -3.47 3.93 2.81
C ILE A 131 -4.29 2.70 2.41
N ARG A 132 -4.14 2.19 1.20
CA ARG A 132 -4.84 0.97 0.76
C ARG A 132 -4.26 -0.31 1.35
N ALA A 133 -2.97 -0.31 1.64
CA ALA A 133 -2.25 -1.50 2.11
C ALA A 133 -2.47 -1.79 3.59
N TRP A 134 -2.62 -0.75 4.43
CA TRP A 134 -2.61 -0.91 5.87
C TRP A 134 -3.76 -1.80 6.41
N PRO A 135 -5.03 -1.75 5.91
CA PRO A 135 -6.08 -2.57 6.49
C PRO A 135 -5.79 -4.06 6.34
N LEU A 136 -5.39 -4.46 5.12
CA LEU A 136 -5.03 -5.84 4.84
C LEU A 136 -3.78 -6.27 5.62
N ALA A 137 -2.77 -5.40 5.75
CA ALA A 137 -1.58 -5.69 6.54
C ALA A 137 -1.92 -5.89 8.03
N ALA A 138 -2.74 -5.01 8.62
CA ALA A 138 -3.20 -5.14 9.99
C ALA A 138 -3.97 -6.45 10.23
N ARG A 139 -4.77 -6.86 9.25
CA ARG A 139 -5.55 -8.09 9.33
C ARG A 139 -4.70 -9.35 9.23
N LEU A 140 -3.66 -9.33 8.40
CA LEU A 140 -2.73 -10.44 8.23
C LEU A 140 -1.67 -10.52 9.33
N HIS A 141 -1.35 -9.41 9.99
CA HIS A 141 -0.29 -9.35 11.00
C HIS A 141 -0.40 -10.40 12.13
N PRO A 142 -1.58 -10.71 12.70
CA PRO A 142 -1.70 -11.73 13.76
C PRO A 142 -1.25 -13.13 13.33
N MET A 143 -1.45 -13.48 12.05
CA MET A 143 -1.04 -14.78 11.50
C MET A 143 0.33 -14.73 10.80
N ALA A 144 0.78 -13.55 10.43
CA ALA A 144 2.01 -13.32 9.70
C ALA A 144 2.74 -12.08 10.22
N PRO A 145 3.34 -12.13 11.43
CA PRO A 145 4.05 -10.97 12.01
C PRO A 145 5.20 -10.47 11.13
N GLY A 146 5.74 -11.34 10.27
CA GLY A 146 6.81 -11.01 9.32
C GLY A 146 6.34 -10.53 7.96
N ILE A 147 5.04 -10.26 7.76
CA ILE A 147 4.53 -9.79 6.47
C ILE A 147 5.15 -8.44 6.08
N ASN A 148 5.48 -8.30 4.80
CA ASN A 148 6.11 -7.08 4.28
C ASN A 148 5.27 -6.41 3.19
N GLU A 149 5.65 -5.16 2.85
CA GLU A 149 4.95 -4.36 1.84
C GLU A 149 4.83 -5.09 0.50
N GLY A 150 5.90 -5.79 0.07
CA GLY A 150 5.90 -6.53 -1.20
C GLY A 150 4.83 -7.62 -1.26
N GLN A 151 4.65 -8.37 -0.17
CA GLN A 151 3.62 -9.40 -0.06
C GLN A 151 2.21 -8.79 -0.05
N ILE A 152 2.00 -7.72 0.72
CA ILE A 152 0.72 -7.01 0.74
C ILE A 152 0.38 -6.46 -0.65
N ARG A 153 1.35 -5.89 -1.36
CA ARG A 153 1.15 -5.35 -2.70
C ARG A 153 0.63 -6.38 -3.69
N GLU A 154 1.12 -7.61 -3.64
CA GLU A 154 0.62 -8.69 -4.50
C GLU A 154 -0.81 -9.12 -4.12
N LEU A 155 -1.20 -8.99 -2.86
CA LEU A 155 -2.54 -9.35 -2.38
C LEU A 155 -3.60 -8.25 -2.58
N LEU A 156 -3.20 -6.99 -2.75
CA LEU A 156 -4.14 -5.87 -2.92
C LEU A 156 -5.10 -6.04 -4.11
N PRO A 157 -4.70 -6.54 -5.28
CA PRO A 157 -5.63 -6.80 -6.38
C PRO A 157 -6.72 -7.82 -5.99
N VAL A 158 -6.34 -8.90 -5.30
CA VAL A 158 -7.28 -9.92 -4.83
C VAL A 158 -8.26 -9.32 -3.82
N ALA A 159 -7.76 -8.50 -2.88
CA ALA A 159 -8.60 -7.81 -1.91
C ALA A 159 -9.55 -6.80 -2.58
N ALA A 160 -9.11 -6.13 -3.64
CA ALA A 160 -9.92 -5.16 -4.36
C ALA A 160 -11.02 -5.82 -5.22
N GLU A 161 -10.76 -6.98 -5.81
CA GLU A 161 -11.68 -7.69 -6.70
C GLU A 161 -12.62 -8.60 -5.92
N HIS A 162 -12.11 -9.33 -4.93
CA HIS A 162 -12.82 -10.41 -4.23
C HIS A 162 -13.03 -10.15 -2.73
N GLY A 163 -12.53 -9.02 -2.21
CA GLY A 163 -12.61 -8.67 -0.79
C GLY A 163 -11.40 -9.14 0.03
N GLU A 164 -11.23 -8.53 1.20
CA GLU A 164 -10.09 -8.81 2.09
C GLU A 164 -10.03 -10.27 2.56
N GLU A 165 -11.19 -10.91 2.77
CA GLU A 165 -11.27 -12.33 3.14
C GLU A 165 -10.64 -13.26 2.11
N ALA A 166 -10.81 -12.95 0.82
CA ALA A 166 -10.18 -13.68 -0.25
C ALA A 166 -8.65 -13.59 -0.16
N ALA A 167 -8.12 -12.39 0.03
CA ALA A 167 -6.68 -12.17 0.18
C ALA A 167 -6.10 -12.89 1.43
N VAL A 168 -6.84 -12.87 2.55
CA VAL A 168 -6.49 -13.61 3.77
C VAL A 168 -6.48 -15.12 3.49
N THR A 169 -7.49 -15.65 2.80
CA THR A 169 -7.58 -17.06 2.43
C THR A 169 -6.40 -17.50 1.57
N VAL A 170 -6.03 -16.69 0.56
CA VAL A 170 -4.87 -16.95 -0.29
C VAL A 170 -3.60 -17.03 0.56
N TYR A 171 -3.36 -16.01 1.37
CA TYR A 171 -2.16 -15.98 2.22
C TYR A 171 -2.12 -17.16 3.19
N ALA A 172 -3.21 -17.44 3.91
CA ALA A 172 -3.29 -18.53 4.88
C ALA A 172 -3.04 -19.89 4.22
N THR A 173 -3.60 -20.12 3.03
CA THR A 173 -3.41 -21.38 2.29
C THR A 173 -1.94 -21.57 1.89
N LEU A 174 -1.27 -20.51 1.43
CA LEU A 174 0.16 -20.60 1.10
C LEU A 174 1.04 -20.75 2.35
N ALA A 175 0.66 -20.12 3.45
CA ALA A 175 1.38 -20.20 4.73
C ALA A 175 1.25 -21.58 5.40
N ALA A 176 0.16 -22.29 5.13
CA ALA A 176 -0.05 -23.67 5.60
C ALA A 176 0.74 -24.70 4.79
N GLY A 177 1.26 -24.36 3.62
CA GLY A 177 2.11 -25.20 2.81
C GLY A 177 3.58 -25.09 3.21
N ASP A 178 4.41 -25.96 2.60
CA ASP A 178 5.84 -25.97 2.86
C ASP A 178 6.54 -24.72 2.31
N GLY A 179 7.38 -24.13 3.14
CA GLY A 179 8.28 -23.04 2.77
C GLY A 179 7.72 -21.63 2.98
N LYS A 180 8.63 -20.67 2.86
CA LYS A 180 8.36 -19.26 3.10
C LYS A 180 7.42 -18.68 2.03
N VAL A 181 6.40 -17.95 2.46
CA VAL A 181 5.57 -17.16 1.55
C VAL A 181 6.38 -15.94 1.08
N THR A 182 6.62 -15.84 -0.21
CA THR A 182 7.31 -14.70 -0.83
C THR A 182 6.35 -13.92 -1.73
N ALA A 183 6.69 -12.67 -2.06
CA ALA A 183 5.90 -11.89 -3.02
C ALA A 183 5.82 -12.57 -4.41
N GLY A 184 6.92 -13.21 -4.85
CA GLY A 184 6.92 -14.00 -6.08
C GLY A 184 5.96 -15.18 -6.02
N LYS A 185 6.01 -15.98 -4.95
CA LYS A 185 5.11 -17.12 -4.72
C LYS A 185 3.64 -16.66 -4.68
N LEU A 186 3.33 -15.50 -4.05
CA LEU A 186 1.99 -14.92 -4.05
C LEU A 186 1.53 -14.53 -5.45
N ARG A 187 2.39 -13.85 -6.23
CA ARG A 187 2.08 -13.45 -7.61
C ARG A 187 1.72 -14.65 -8.48
N GLU A 188 2.51 -15.71 -8.42
CA GLU A 188 2.23 -16.95 -9.16
C GLU A 188 0.95 -17.61 -8.68
N ALA A 189 0.74 -17.73 -7.37
CA ALA A 189 -0.44 -18.36 -6.79
C ALA A 189 -1.75 -17.61 -7.14
N ILE A 190 -1.71 -16.30 -7.31
CA ILE A 190 -2.88 -15.51 -7.70
C ILE A 190 -3.34 -15.87 -9.12
N THR A 191 -2.45 -16.30 -10.00
CA THR A 191 -2.82 -16.69 -11.38
C THR A 191 -3.71 -17.92 -11.47
N VAL A 192 -3.68 -18.79 -10.44
CA VAL A 192 -4.46 -20.01 -10.40
C VAL A 192 -5.84 -19.85 -9.73
N LEU A 193 -6.14 -18.64 -9.22
CA LEU A 193 -7.44 -18.38 -8.59
C LEU A 193 -8.59 -18.46 -9.60
N PRO A 194 -9.77 -18.91 -9.16
CA PRO A 194 -10.96 -18.88 -10.00
C PRO A 194 -11.38 -17.44 -10.29
N ARG A 195 -11.94 -17.19 -11.48
CA ARG A 195 -12.42 -15.83 -11.87
C ARG A 195 -13.53 -15.31 -10.95
N GLN A 196 -14.44 -16.18 -10.55
CA GLN A 196 -15.37 -15.91 -9.45
C GLN A 196 -14.80 -16.55 -8.20
N PHE A 197 -14.46 -15.75 -7.21
CA PHE A 197 -13.83 -16.27 -6.01
C PHE A 197 -14.85 -17.09 -5.20
N ASP A 198 -14.64 -18.38 -5.18
CA ASP A 198 -15.20 -19.30 -4.21
C ASP A 198 -14.09 -19.77 -3.29
N ARG A 199 -14.29 -19.70 -1.97
CA ARG A 199 -13.26 -20.01 -0.99
C ARG A 199 -12.74 -21.43 -1.09
N ASP A 200 -13.65 -22.39 -1.19
CA ASP A 200 -13.29 -23.81 -1.18
C ASP A 200 -12.60 -24.20 -2.48
N GLU A 201 -13.06 -23.66 -3.60
CA GLU A 201 -12.42 -23.84 -4.90
C GLU A 201 -11.04 -23.18 -4.93
N ALA A 202 -10.90 -21.97 -4.43
CA ALA A 202 -9.61 -21.28 -4.36
C ALA A 202 -8.59 -22.07 -3.51
N VAL A 203 -9.02 -22.57 -2.35
CA VAL A 203 -8.17 -23.40 -1.49
C VAL A 203 -7.75 -24.70 -2.21
N ARG A 204 -8.68 -25.41 -2.88
CA ARG A 204 -8.36 -26.63 -3.64
C ARG A 204 -7.33 -26.34 -4.74
N ARG A 205 -7.53 -25.30 -5.54
CA ARG A 205 -6.61 -24.91 -6.63
C ARG A 205 -5.23 -24.53 -6.10
N LEU A 206 -5.16 -23.73 -5.06
CA LEU A 206 -3.91 -23.35 -4.43
C LEU A 206 -3.16 -24.55 -3.84
N GLN A 207 -3.87 -25.48 -3.19
CA GLN A 207 -3.26 -26.71 -2.68
C GLN A 207 -2.76 -27.62 -3.79
N SER A 208 -3.50 -27.77 -4.89
CA SER A 208 -3.06 -28.52 -6.07
C SER A 208 -1.84 -27.86 -6.70
N TRP A 209 -1.83 -26.53 -6.81
CA TRP A 209 -0.68 -25.77 -7.29
C TRP A 209 0.56 -25.96 -6.40
N LEU A 210 0.40 -25.91 -5.07
CA LEU A 210 1.48 -26.12 -4.11
C LEU A 210 2.10 -27.51 -4.22
N ARG A 211 1.30 -28.54 -4.58
CA ARG A 211 1.80 -29.91 -4.83
C ARG A 211 2.40 -30.11 -6.22
N GLY A 212 2.38 -29.09 -7.09
CA GLY A 212 2.82 -29.21 -8.47
C GLY A 212 1.88 -30.02 -9.37
N GLU A 213 0.64 -30.24 -8.91
CA GLU A 213 -0.41 -30.99 -9.63
C GLU A 213 -1.32 -30.08 -10.44
N TRP A 214 -1.10 -28.76 -10.38
CA TRP A 214 -1.92 -27.77 -11.09
C TRP A 214 -1.58 -27.78 -12.58
N HIS A 215 -2.57 -28.11 -13.42
CA HIS A 215 -2.49 -28.00 -14.86
C HIS A 215 -3.50 -26.94 -15.32
N GLU A 216 -3.04 -25.94 -16.04
CA GLU A 216 -3.85 -24.84 -16.58
C GLU A 216 -5.02 -25.33 -17.49
N ASN A 217 -4.93 -26.58 -17.97
CA ASN A 217 -5.90 -27.24 -18.81
C ASN A 217 -6.94 -28.11 -18.08
N ALA A 218 -6.99 -28.11 -16.75
CA ALA A 218 -8.16 -28.66 -16.05
C ALA A 218 -9.33 -27.74 -16.36
N ALA A 219 -10.16 -28.15 -17.32
CA ALA A 219 -11.26 -27.39 -17.89
C ALA A 219 -12.02 -26.67 -16.76
N GLU A 220 -11.91 -25.34 -16.72
CA GLU A 220 -12.91 -24.55 -16.03
C GLU A 220 -14.25 -25.01 -16.62
N PRO A 221 -15.25 -25.35 -15.80
CA PRO A 221 -16.58 -25.57 -16.31
C PRO A 221 -16.90 -24.34 -17.18
N PRO A 222 -17.50 -24.51 -18.37
CA PRO A 222 -17.70 -23.41 -19.27
C PRO A 222 -18.37 -22.29 -18.48
N VAL A 223 -17.61 -21.18 -18.30
CA VAL A 223 -18.15 -19.99 -17.66
C VAL A 223 -19.33 -19.60 -18.52
N ASP A 224 -20.53 -19.71 -17.98
CA ASP A 224 -21.69 -19.23 -18.68
C ASP A 224 -21.46 -17.74 -18.96
N LEU A 225 -21.14 -17.46 -20.23
CA LEU A 225 -20.85 -16.12 -20.72
C LEU A 225 -21.96 -15.16 -20.31
N PHE A 226 -23.21 -15.65 -20.31
CA PHE A 226 -24.38 -14.88 -19.96
C PHE A 226 -24.42 -14.51 -18.49
N THR A 227 -24.12 -15.42 -17.56
CA THR A 227 -24.05 -15.15 -16.11
C THR A 227 -22.96 -14.12 -15.80
N THR A 228 -21.82 -14.22 -16.49
CA THR A 228 -20.73 -13.24 -16.30
C THR A 228 -21.12 -11.86 -16.83
N VAL A 229 -21.74 -11.77 -18.00
CA VAL A 229 -22.21 -10.51 -18.58
C VAL A 229 -23.33 -9.92 -17.74
N GLU A 230 -24.26 -10.71 -17.27
CA GLU A 230 -25.38 -10.29 -16.41
C GLU A 230 -24.89 -9.68 -15.10
N SER A 231 -23.94 -10.32 -14.43
CA SER A 231 -23.36 -9.79 -13.19
C SER A 231 -22.64 -8.45 -13.40
N ARG A 232 -21.92 -8.28 -14.52
CA ARG A 232 -21.27 -7.02 -14.89
C ARG A 232 -22.28 -5.92 -15.24
N LEU A 233 -23.32 -6.26 -16.00
CA LEU A 233 -24.41 -5.33 -16.31
C LEU A 233 -25.16 -4.89 -15.06
N THR A 234 -25.43 -5.81 -14.14
CA THR A 234 -26.05 -5.50 -12.83
C THR A 234 -25.19 -4.54 -12.01
N ALA A 235 -23.88 -4.76 -11.95
CA ALA A 235 -22.96 -3.87 -11.26
C ALA A 235 -22.89 -2.46 -11.92
N LEU A 236 -22.88 -2.40 -13.25
CA LEU A 236 -22.94 -1.16 -14.02
C LEU A 236 -24.25 -0.41 -13.79
N THR A 237 -25.39 -1.10 -13.82
CA THR A 237 -26.72 -0.52 -13.57
C THR A 237 -26.79 0.11 -12.18
N ARG A 238 -26.28 -0.56 -11.14
CA ARG A 238 -26.20 0.01 -9.79
C ARG A 238 -25.35 1.28 -9.73
N ARG A 239 -24.21 1.32 -10.47
CA ARG A 239 -23.35 2.52 -10.55
C ARG A 239 -24.05 3.67 -11.27
N VAL A 240 -24.73 3.39 -12.39
CA VAL A 240 -25.47 4.41 -13.15
C VAL A 240 -26.63 4.96 -12.32
N VAL A 241 -27.40 4.10 -11.64
CA VAL A 241 -28.49 4.53 -10.75
C VAL A 241 -27.95 5.39 -9.61
N LYS A 242 -26.81 5.00 -9.00
CA LYS A 242 -26.19 5.80 -7.94
C LYS A 242 -25.65 7.14 -8.46
N GLY A 243 -25.15 7.21 -9.69
CA GLY A 243 -24.65 8.43 -10.34
C GLY A 243 -25.73 9.30 -10.99
N SER A 244 -26.95 8.79 -11.21
CA SER A 244 -28.02 9.50 -11.90
C SER A 244 -28.52 10.77 -11.17
N GLY A 245 -28.25 10.87 -9.86
CA GLY A 245 -28.53 12.08 -9.08
C GLY A 245 -27.63 13.26 -9.47
N THR A 246 -26.46 13.02 -10.03
CA THR A 246 -25.48 14.04 -10.41
C THR A 246 -25.66 14.48 -11.87
N ASP A 247 -25.99 13.54 -12.78
CA ASP A 247 -26.25 13.82 -14.19
C ASP A 247 -27.35 12.89 -14.75
N PRO A 248 -28.62 13.30 -14.59
CA PRO A 248 -29.74 12.50 -15.07
C PRO A 248 -29.84 12.39 -16.62
N ALA A 249 -29.25 13.36 -17.36
CA ALA A 249 -29.28 13.35 -18.81
C ALA A 249 -28.32 12.29 -19.36
N ALA A 250 -27.11 12.25 -18.90
CA ALA A 250 -26.13 11.24 -19.25
C ALA A 250 -26.57 9.81 -18.86
N ALA A 251 -27.25 9.66 -17.71
CA ALA A 251 -27.80 8.38 -17.30
C ALA A 251 -28.89 7.86 -18.26
N ARG A 252 -29.76 8.75 -18.76
CA ARG A 252 -30.79 8.40 -19.75
C ARG A 252 -30.19 8.05 -21.11
N GLU A 253 -29.20 8.83 -21.56
CA GLU A 253 -28.47 8.54 -22.81
C GLU A 253 -27.79 7.16 -22.77
N PHE A 254 -27.12 6.85 -21.64
CA PHE A 254 -26.51 5.54 -21.45
C PHE A 254 -27.56 4.40 -21.45
N ALA A 255 -28.70 4.59 -20.80
CA ALA A 255 -29.79 3.62 -20.83
C ALA A 255 -30.36 3.41 -22.24
N ALA A 256 -30.43 4.46 -23.06
CA ALA A 256 -30.82 4.35 -24.46
C ALA A 256 -29.82 3.53 -25.28
N LYS A 257 -28.53 3.77 -25.12
CA LYS A 257 -27.46 2.99 -25.76
C LYS A 257 -27.54 1.49 -25.41
N LEU A 258 -27.81 1.17 -24.15
CA LEU A 258 -27.95 -0.23 -23.72
C LEU A 258 -29.16 -0.92 -24.40
N ARG A 259 -30.29 -0.21 -24.59
CA ARG A 259 -31.44 -0.76 -25.33
C ARG A 259 -31.11 -1.06 -26.79
N THR A 260 -30.44 -0.12 -27.46
CA THR A 260 -29.99 -0.31 -28.84
C THR A 260 -29.06 -1.53 -28.99
N LEU A 261 -28.12 -1.71 -28.03
CA LEU A 261 -27.24 -2.88 -28.02
C LEU A 261 -28.03 -4.18 -27.80
N ALA A 262 -29.02 -4.19 -26.92
CA ALA A 262 -29.88 -5.35 -26.70
C ALA A 262 -30.67 -5.71 -27.96
N GLU A 263 -31.29 -4.73 -28.64
CA GLU A 263 -32.00 -4.92 -29.92
C GLU A 263 -31.06 -5.45 -31.02
N GLN A 264 -29.83 -4.99 -31.11
CA GLN A 264 -28.84 -5.51 -32.07
C GLN A 264 -28.49 -6.98 -31.79
N ILE A 265 -28.35 -7.36 -30.52
CA ILE A 265 -28.09 -8.75 -30.13
C ILE A 265 -29.28 -9.62 -30.51
N GLU A 266 -30.53 -9.21 -30.21
CA GLU A 266 -31.74 -9.93 -30.57
C GLU A 266 -31.85 -10.12 -32.08
N GLN A 267 -31.55 -9.09 -32.89
CA GLN A 267 -31.54 -9.18 -34.34
C GLN A 267 -30.50 -10.15 -34.89
N GLN A 268 -29.35 -10.28 -34.25
CA GLN A 268 -28.29 -11.20 -34.68
C GLN A 268 -28.57 -12.66 -34.29
N ILE A 269 -29.32 -12.88 -33.21
CA ILE A 269 -29.68 -14.22 -32.74
C ILE A 269 -30.91 -14.76 -33.49
N ALA A 270 -31.77 -13.87 -34.01
CA ALA A 270 -32.98 -14.24 -34.73
C ALA A 270 -32.73 -14.73 -36.19
N VAL A 271 -31.47 -14.83 -36.61
CA VAL A 271 -31.02 -15.40 -37.89
C VAL A 271 -30.46 -16.81 -37.68
#